data_36bb1dfb5a19d49aa40563ba2d254135
#
_entry.id   36bb1dfb5a19d49aa40563ba2d254135
#
_cell.length_a   1.000
_cell.length_b   1.000
_cell.length_c   1.000
_cell.angle_alpha   90.00
_cell.angle_beta   90.00
_cell.angle_gamma   90.00
#
_symmetry.space_group_name_H-M   'P 1'
#
loop_
_entity.id
_entity.type
_entity.pdbx_description
1 polymer ?
#
loop_
_entity_poly.entity_id
_entity_poly.type
_entity_poly.pdbx_seq_one_letter_code
_entity_poly.pdbx_strand_id
1 'polypeptide(L)'
;MNRLTRITAILTQLQSKKIVTAKEISDRFEISLRTVYRDIKTLQDSGVPIGSENGIGYFIVNGYSLPPIMISEEEANALVISEKLILNQGDTSLIKDFNSLLFKIKEIKSLD
;
A
#
# COMPACT_ATOMS: atom_id res chain seq x y z
N MET A 1 -15.83 6.99 -13.65
CA MET A 1 -15.09 6.23 -12.62
C MET A 1 -14.88 7.12 -11.42
N ASN A 2 -15.27 6.67 -10.23
CA ASN A 2 -15.05 7.49 -9.04
C ASN A 2 -13.59 7.43 -8.59
N ARG A 3 -13.24 8.29 -7.64
CA ARG A 3 -11.85 8.42 -7.19
C ARG A 3 -11.31 7.14 -6.57
N LEU A 4 -12.07 6.48 -5.72
CA LEU A 4 -11.63 5.25 -5.06
C LEU A 4 -11.34 4.15 -6.08
N THR A 5 -12.25 3.94 -7.02
CA THR A 5 -12.06 2.96 -8.07
C THR A 5 -10.84 3.28 -8.91
N ARG A 6 -10.64 4.56 -9.25
CA ARG A 6 -9.48 5.00 -10.03
C ARG A 6 -8.18 4.76 -9.27
N ILE A 7 -8.08 5.14 -8.01
CA ILE A 7 -6.87 4.96 -7.21
C ILE A 7 -6.53 3.47 -7.06
N THR A 8 -7.53 2.63 -6.85
CA THR A 8 -7.34 1.18 -6.78
C THR A 8 -6.82 0.63 -8.10
N ALA A 9 -7.36 1.10 -9.22
CA ALA A 9 -6.92 0.69 -10.55
C ALA A 9 -5.49 1.17 -10.87
N ILE A 10 -5.12 2.36 -10.40
CA ILE A 10 -3.75 2.86 -10.52
C ILE A 10 -2.78 1.95 -9.77
N LEU A 11 -3.13 1.53 -8.56
CA LEU A 11 -2.31 0.59 -7.79
C LEU A 11 -2.09 -0.70 -8.56
N THR A 12 -3.15 -1.25 -9.15
CA THR A 12 -3.06 -2.46 -9.97
C THR A 12 -2.11 -2.25 -11.16
N GLN A 13 -2.21 -1.10 -11.81
CA GLN A 13 -1.32 -0.77 -12.93
C GLN A 13 0.15 -0.70 -12.48
N LEU A 14 0.42 -0.10 -11.33
CA LEU A 14 1.77 -0.02 -10.78
C LEU A 14 2.36 -1.39 -10.50
N GLN A 15 1.52 -2.36 -10.18
CA GLN A 15 1.95 -3.74 -9.91
C GLN A 15 2.15 -4.56 -11.19
N SER A 16 1.69 -4.05 -12.34
CA SER A 16 1.69 -4.82 -13.59
C SER A 16 3.02 -4.84 -14.32
N LYS A 17 3.90 -3.87 -14.04
CA LYS A 17 5.24 -3.83 -14.65
C LYS A 17 6.18 -3.03 -13.77
N LYS A 18 7.48 -3.11 -14.08
CA LYS A 18 8.54 -2.54 -13.23
C LYS A 18 8.44 -1.03 -13.07
N ILE A 19 8.14 -0.32 -14.16
CA ILE A 19 8.05 1.14 -14.14
C ILE A 19 6.81 1.57 -14.93
N VAL A 20 6.04 2.49 -14.36
CA VAL A 20 4.85 3.07 -14.99
C VAL A 20 5.01 4.58 -14.97
N THR A 21 4.90 5.21 -16.15
CA THR A 21 5.05 6.66 -16.25
C THR A 21 3.76 7.37 -15.85
N ALA A 22 3.90 8.62 -15.40
CA ALA A 22 2.74 9.47 -15.11
C ALA A 22 1.86 9.64 -16.35
N LYS A 23 2.49 9.72 -17.53
CA LYS A 23 1.76 9.85 -18.79
C LYS A 23 0.91 8.62 -19.07
N GLU A 24 1.45 7.41 -18.87
CA GLU A 24 0.67 6.18 -19.03
C GLU A 24 -0.58 6.17 -18.16
N ILE A 25 -0.45 6.62 -16.92
CA ILE A 25 -1.59 6.69 -16.00
C ILE A 25 -2.58 7.76 -16.46
N SER A 26 -2.07 8.93 -16.82
CA SER A 26 -2.88 10.02 -17.33
C SER A 26 -3.70 9.61 -18.55
N ASP A 27 -3.06 8.95 -19.51
CA ASP A 27 -3.70 8.52 -20.74
C ASP A 27 -4.75 7.43 -20.48
N ARG A 28 -4.42 6.46 -19.62
CA ARG A 28 -5.33 5.34 -19.33
C ARG A 28 -6.62 5.80 -18.67
N PHE A 29 -6.54 6.73 -17.73
CA PHE A 29 -7.70 7.15 -16.95
C PHE A 29 -8.28 8.49 -17.42
N GLU A 30 -7.69 9.08 -18.45
CA GLU A 30 -8.14 10.37 -19.00
C GLU A 30 -8.20 11.44 -17.90
N ILE A 31 -7.12 11.54 -17.13
CA ILE A 31 -6.96 12.52 -16.06
C ILE A 31 -5.70 13.35 -16.30
N SER A 32 -5.65 14.53 -15.67
CA SER A 32 -4.47 15.39 -15.80
C SER A 32 -3.28 14.80 -15.05
N LEU A 33 -2.08 15.23 -15.43
CA LEU A 33 -0.86 14.85 -14.71
C LEU A 33 -0.93 15.29 -13.25
N ARG A 34 -1.52 16.44 -12.97
CA ARG A 34 -1.72 16.92 -11.62
C ARG A 34 -2.53 15.94 -10.78
N THR A 35 -3.60 15.40 -11.37
CA THR A 35 -4.43 14.38 -10.70
C THR A 35 -3.64 13.10 -10.48
N VAL A 36 -2.81 12.70 -11.45
CA VAL A 36 -1.93 11.53 -11.29
C VAL A 36 -1.02 11.72 -10.07
N TYR A 37 -0.36 12.87 -9.98
CA TYR A 37 0.56 13.15 -8.85
C TYR A 37 -0.17 13.13 -7.51
N ARG A 38 -1.38 13.65 -7.47
CA ARG A 38 -2.21 13.64 -6.27
C ARG A 38 -2.60 12.22 -5.88
N ASP A 39 -3.01 11.40 -6.85
CA ASP A 39 -3.42 10.02 -6.59
C ASP A 39 -2.24 9.16 -6.12
N ILE A 40 -1.06 9.35 -6.71
CA ILE A 40 0.16 8.68 -6.28
C ILE A 40 0.49 9.04 -4.83
N LYS A 41 0.39 10.33 -4.50
CA LYS A 41 0.64 10.76 -3.12
C LYS A 41 -0.37 10.15 -2.15
N THR A 42 -1.62 10.05 -2.54
CA THR A 42 -2.65 9.40 -1.72
C THR A 42 -2.28 7.96 -1.43
N LEU A 43 -1.81 7.22 -2.44
CA LEU A 43 -1.35 5.84 -2.25
C LEU A 43 -0.14 5.78 -1.32
N GLN A 44 0.84 6.68 -1.51
CA GLN A 44 2.02 6.73 -0.64
C GLN A 44 1.64 7.02 0.81
N ASP A 45 0.74 7.97 1.01
CA ASP A 45 0.25 8.33 2.35
C ASP A 45 -0.52 7.17 3.00
N SER A 46 -1.10 6.30 2.18
CA SER A 46 -1.81 5.09 2.65
C SER A 46 -0.88 3.92 2.94
N GLY A 47 0.42 4.08 2.74
CA GLY A 47 1.41 3.06 3.06
C GLY A 47 1.89 2.23 1.86
N VAL A 48 1.48 2.57 0.65
CA VAL A 48 1.99 1.87 -0.55
C VAL A 48 3.40 2.37 -0.84
N PRO A 49 4.41 1.49 -0.87
CA PRO A 49 5.80 1.91 -1.06
C PRO A 49 6.10 2.22 -2.53
N ILE A 50 5.71 3.39 -2.98
CA ILE A 50 5.94 3.85 -4.34
C ILE A 50 7.18 4.73 -4.38
N GLY A 51 8.16 4.35 -5.21
CA GLY A 51 9.30 5.18 -5.53
C GLY A 51 9.08 5.88 -6.84
N SER A 52 9.83 6.95 -7.08
CA SER A 52 9.80 7.65 -8.34
C SER A 52 11.22 7.91 -8.81
N GLU A 53 11.42 7.82 -10.11
CA GLU A 53 12.70 8.12 -10.75
C GLU A 53 12.44 9.23 -11.76
N ASN A 54 13.08 10.38 -11.53
CA ASN A 54 12.84 11.57 -12.35
C ASN A 54 13.05 11.28 -13.83
N GLY A 55 12.04 11.62 -14.64
CA GLY A 55 12.08 11.43 -16.08
C GLY A 55 11.82 10.01 -16.55
N ILE A 56 11.65 9.05 -15.62
CA ILE A 56 11.44 7.65 -15.97
C ILE A 56 10.06 7.17 -15.52
N GLY A 57 9.69 7.36 -14.25
CA GLY A 57 8.36 6.97 -13.80
C GLY A 57 8.31 6.49 -12.36
N TYR A 58 7.25 5.74 -12.07
CA TYR A 58 6.95 5.20 -10.74
C TYR A 58 7.16 3.70 -10.69
N PHE A 59 7.53 3.21 -9.53
CA PHE A 59 7.74 1.77 -9.31
C PHE A 59 7.38 1.42 -7.85
N ILE A 60 7.04 0.15 -7.64
CA ILE A 60 6.84 -0.35 -6.26
C ILE A 60 8.21 -0.70 -5.69
N VAL A 61 8.52 -0.13 -4.54
CA VAL A 61 9.79 -0.40 -3.84
C VAL A 61 9.82 -1.86 -3.36
N ASN A 62 11.02 -2.43 -3.25
CA ASN A 62 11.22 -3.82 -2.87
C ASN A 62 10.32 -4.26 -1.71
N GLY A 63 9.66 -5.40 -1.89
CA GLY A 63 8.73 -5.96 -0.93
C GLY A 63 7.64 -6.72 -1.65
N TYR A 64 6.72 -7.25 -0.88
CA TYR A 64 5.57 -7.94 -1.41
C TYR A 64 4.36 -7.02 -1.36
N SER A 65 3.80 -6.72 -2.54
CA SER A 65 2.54 -5.99 -2.62
C SER A 65 1.41 -7.01 -2.57
N LEU A 66 0.61 -6.92 -1.52
CA LEU A 66 -0.60 -7.75 -1.44
C LEU A 66 -1.75 -7.00 -2.11
N PRO A 67 -2.61 -7.70 -2.86
CA PRO A 67 -3.83 -7.08 -3.36
C PRO A 67 -4.69 -6.66 -2.16
N PRO A 68 -5.62 -5.70 -2.34
CA PRO A 68 -6.54 -5.35 -1.27
C PRO A 68 -7.29 -6.60 -0.81
N ILE A 69 -7.15 -6.92 0.47
CA ILE A 69 -7.86 -8.06 1.07
C ILE A 69 -8.74 -7.55 2.19
N MET A 70 -9.89 -8.18 2.34
CA MET A 70 -10.79 -7.86 3.44
C MET A 70 -10.57 -8.89 4.54
N ILE A 71 -10.36 -8.41 5.75
CA ILE A 71 -10.23 -9.29 6.92
C ILE A 71 -11.36 -8.97 7.90
N SER A 72 -11.82 -9.99 8.62
CA SER A 72 -12.84 -9.81 9.64
C SER A 72 -12.24 -9.18 10.89
N GLU A 73 -13.11 -8.64 11.74
CA GLU A 73 -12.67 -8.13 13.03
C GLU A 73 -12.02 -9.22 13.88
N GLU A 74 -12.56 -10.43 13.83
CA GLU A 74 -12.02 -11.58 14.54
C GLU A 74 -10.62 -11.93 14.04
N GLU A 75 -10.40 -11.90 12.73
CA GLU A 75 -9.08 -12.13 12.16
C GLU A 75 -8.08 -11.05 12.58
N ALA A 76 -8.51 -9.79 12.58
CA ALA A 76 -7.66 -8.69 13.03
C ALA A 76 -7.30 -8.85 14.51
N ASN A 77 -8.27 -9.26 15.35
CA ASN A 77 -8.03 -9.49 16.77
C ASN A 77 -7.06 -10.65 16.99
N ALA A 78 -7.13 -11.69 16.17
CA ALA A 78 -6.18 -12.81 16.26
C ALA A 78 -4.75 -12.35 16.01
N LEU A 79 -4.54 -11.43 15.07
CA LEU A 79 -3.22 -10.85 14.81
C LEU A 79 -2.72 -10.03 16.02
N VAL A 80 -3.60 -9.24 16.62
CA VAL A 80 -3.24 -8.43 17.79
C VAL A 80 -2.88 -9.31 18.99
N ILE A 81 -3.60 -10.40 19.20
CA ILE A 81 -3.31 -11.36 20.27
C ILE A 81 -1.98 -12.06 20.01
N SER A 82 -1.70 -12.40 18.76
CA SER A 82 -0.45 -13.05 18.35
C SER A 82 0.77 -12.19 18.65
N GLU A 83 0.63 -10.87 18.73
CA GLU A 83 1.69 -9.95 19.12
C GLU A 83 2.31 -10.34 20.45
N LYS A 84 1.47 -10.69 21.44
CA LYS A 84 1.96 -11.04 22.76
C LYS A 84 2.80 -12.31 22.76
N LEU A 85 2.44 -13.26 21.93
CA LEU A 85 3.19 -14.51 21.81
C LEU A 85 4.55 -14.26 21.15
N ILE A 86 4.61 -13.39 20.16
CA ILE A 86 5.84 -13.05 19.44
C ILE A 86 6.77 -12.25 20.32
N LEU A 87 6.25 -11.32 21.13
CA LEU A 87 7.06 -10.54 22.08
C LEU A 87 7.82 -11.42 23.07
N ASN A 88 7.26 -12.57 23.43
CA ASN A 88 7.87 -13.45 24.40
C ASN A 88 8.86 -14.45 23.81
N GLN A 89 8.79 -14.73 22.50
CA GLN A 89 9.56 -15.80 21.88
C GLN A 89 10.34 -15.41 20.64
N GLY A 90 10.03 -14.26 20.05
CA GLY A 90 10.68 -13.80 18.84
C GLY A 90 12.01 -13.10 19.10
N ASP A 91 12.90 -13.09 18.12
CA ASP A 91 14.07 -12.25 18.17
C ASP A 91 13.71 -10.79 17.92
N THR A 92 14.64 -9.88 18.15
CA THR A 92 14.41 -8.43 18.04
C THR A 92 13.98 -8.03 16.62
N SER A 93 14.57 -8.64 15.61
CA SER A 93 14.25 -8.34 14.21
C SER A 93 12.83 -8.77 13.88
N LEU A 94 12.42 -9.96 14.28
CA LEU A 94 11.08 -10.47 14.05
C LEU A 94 10.04 -9.62 14.76
N ILE A 95 10.30 -9.22 16.00
CA ILE A 95 9.41 -8.36 16.79
C ILE A 95 9.22 -7.02 16.07
N LYS A 96 10.28 -6.42 15.59
CA LYS A 96 10.23 -5.14 14.87
C LYS A 96 9.38 -5.24 13.62
N ASP A 97 9.59 -6.27 12.82
CA ASP A 97 8.86 -6.47 11.57
C ASP A 97 7.38 -6.75 11.82
N PHE A 98 7.08 -7.57 12.82
CA PHE A 98 5.69 -7.87 13.17
C PHE A 98 4.96 -6.63 13.69
N ASN A 99 5.62 -5.82 14.51
CA ASN A 99 5.03 -4.58 15.01
C ASN A 99 4.76 -3.60 13.86
N SER A 100 5.65 -3.53 12.87
CA SER A 100 5.45 -2.70 11.69
C SER A 100 4.23 -3.14 10.89
N LEU A 101 4.07 -4.45 10.68
CA LEU A 101 2.90 -5.01 10.01
C LEU A 101 1.60 -4.70 10.77
N LEU A 102 1.61 -4.92 12.08
CA LEU A 102 0.43 -4.64 12.92
C LEU A 102 0.05 -3.17 12.90
N PHE A 103 1.03 -2.28 12.89
CA PHE A 103 0.77 -0.84 12.81
C PHE A 103 -0.03 -0.51 11.57
N LYS A 104 0.35 -1.07 10.42
CA LYS A 104 -0.37 -0.86 9.15
C LYS A 104 -1.81 -1.36 9.23
N ILE A 105 -2.01 -2.53 9.83
CA ILE A 105 -3.36 -3.11 9.99
C ILE A 105 -4.22 -2.28 10.93
N LYS A 106 -3.64 -1.83 12.05
CA LYS A 106 -4.36 -0.99 13.02
C LYS A 106 -4.75 0.36 12.43
N GLU A 107 -3.92 0.95 11.57
CA GLU A 107 -4.24 2.20 10.89
C GLU A 107 -5.50 2.05 10.04
N ILE A 108 -5.60 0.96 9.28
CA ILE A 108 -6.80 0.68 8.47
C ILE A 108 -8.02 0.54 9.37
N LYS A 109 -7.90 -0.19 10.49
CA LYS A 109 -9.00 -0.40 11.42
C LYS A 109 -9.45 0.90 12.09
N SER A 110 -8.51 1.81 12.40
CA SER A 110 -8.83 3.06 13.08
C SER A 110 -9.58 4.06 12.20
N LEU A 111 -9.61 3.85 10.88
CA LEU A 111 -10.36 4.68 9.95
C LEU A 111 -11.84 4.32 9.89
N ASP A 112 -12.23 3.23 10.47
CA ASP A 112 -13.64 2.82 10.58
C ASP A 112 -14.31 3.63 11.72
#